data_4a7eec0183dd3609529f4119674d185f
#
_entry.id   4a7eec0183dd3609529f4119674d185f
#
_cell.length_a   1.000
_cell.length_b   1.000
_cell.length_c   1.000
_cell.angle_alpha   90.00
_cell.angle_beta   90.00
_cell.angle_gamma   90.00
#
_symmetry.space_group_name_H-M   'P 1'
#
loop_
_entity.id
_entity.type
_entity.pdbx_description
1 polymer ?
#
loop_
_entity_poly.entity_id
_entity_poly.type
_entity_poly.pdbx_seq_one_letter_code
_entity_poly.pdbx_strand_id
1 'polypeptide(L)'
;MHQESEKDSVYAVSHASVLEKAAQIPELRTGISDPNFFTEHREFLQELFRDLFPPLLTKNEIKATGFPFYNYFFNPSDRFKKILQNAGQDFDLFINGMDPHQYYVISCCLILRDYYKVPINFSMPFIFDIPNEDGIIQHFRFLNNIDFMEIKPLGNHKELNESDIKELLENYDDEELWLEKFPPESWELKGFALITFYDATVEIAVSNLKSKLINIEDDKNLKNEINNIFRSIFMISDLEVGYTAVNAADNTFVRTPINYILDSFMLSGSATDFASEITWEKGFNTLLQSRKYFTFSDIDQIYKDFPQSHIASHIYKSGIKSVIFAPIIKENRILGIIEITSRQKALNSIIANKMEIVMPYLVDTMERLYVGLETKIQAIIQREYTAIHPSVHWKFREEAERHIEFYDVESASPYQNINFENLTPL
;
A
#
# COMPACT_ATOMS: atom_id res chain seq x y z
N MET A 1 -7.13 38.85 1.66
CA MET A 1 -8.05 39.67 2.47
C MET A 1 -7.95 41.16 2.15
N HIS A 2 -6.78 41.82 2.23
CA HIS A 2 -6.67 43.28 1.91
C HIS A 2 -7.24 43.63 0.53
N GLN A 3 -6.84 42.92 -0.52
CA GLN A 3 -7.34 43.20 -1.87
C GLN A 3 -8.85 42.97 -2.02
N GLU A 4 -9.44 42.03 -1.27
CA GLU A 4 -10.87 41.73 -1.30
C GLU A 4 -11.67 42.68 -0.39
N SER A 5 -11.08 43.23 0.69
CA SER A 5 -11.75 44.21 1.53
C SER A 5 -11.86 45.58 0.86
N GLU A 6 -10.98 45.89 -0.12
CA GLU A 6 -11.01 47.11 -0.92
C GLU A 6 -11.95 47.04 -2.12
N LYS A 7 -12.40 45.81 -2.52
CA LYS A 7 -13.37 45.60 -3.58
C LYS A 7 -14.78 45.67 -3.02
N ASP A 8 -15.73 46.07 -3.83
CA ASP A 8 -17.15 46.05 -3.50
C ASP A 8 -17.66 44.60 -3.60
N SER A 9 -17.18 43.76 -2.73
CA SER A 9 -17.44 42.30 -2.69
C SER A 9 -18.34 41.94 -1.51
N VAL A 10 -19.08 40.83 -1.65
CA VAL A 10 -19.93 40.28 -0.58
C VAL A 10 -19.14 39.98 0.70
N TYR A 11 -17.84 39.78 0.56
CA TYR A 11 -16.93 39.44 1.68
C TYR A 11 -16.22 40.65 2.29
N ALA A 12 -16.33 41.86 1.69
CA ALA A 12 -15.56 43.02 2.06
C ALA A 12 -15.70 43.39 3.56
N VAL A 13 -16.94 43.39 4.07
CA VAL A 13 -17.23 43.72 5.46
C VAL A 13 -16.64 42.69 6.43
N SER A 14 -16.74 41.41 6.10
CA SER A 14 -16.19 40.32 6.91
C SER A 14 -14.66 40.39 6.96
N HIS A 15 -14.01 40.59 5.81
CA HIS A 15 -12.55 40.71 5.73
C HIS A 15 -12.01 41.95 6.44
N ALA A 16 -12.70 43.07 6.34
CA ALA A 16 -12.33 44.30 7.06
C ALA A 16 -12.33 44.08 8.58
N SER A 17 -13.37 43.45 9.13
CA SER A 17 -13.45 43.13 10.55
C SER A 17 -12.31 42.24 11.04
N VAL A 18 -11.98 41.18 10.25
CA VAL A 18 -10.86 40.27 10.60
C VAL A 18 -9.53 41.00 10.54
N LEU A 19 -9.32 41.89 9.55
CA LEU A 19 -8.10 42.68 9.44
C LEU A 19 -7.95 43.71 10.59
N GLU A 20 -9.05 44.28 11.06
CA GLU A 20 -9.05 45.20 12.22
C GLU A 20 -8.62 44.45 13.49
N LYS A 21 -9.12 43.27 13.73
CA LYS A 21 -8.70 42.37 14.83
C LYS A 21 -7.23 41.98 14.69
N ALA A 22 -6.81 41.58 13.48
CA ALA A 22 -5.41 41.23 13.20
C ALA A 22 -4.43 42.37 13.47
N ALA A 23 -4.83 43.61 13.22
CA ALA A 23 -3.99 44.79 13.48
C ALA A 23 -3.70 45.00 14.97
N GLN A 24 -4.51 44.41 15.86
CA GLN A 24 -4.31 44.50 17.31
C GLN A 24 -3.31 43.44 17.82
N ILE A 25 -2.86 42.53 16.98
CA ILE A 25 -1.92 41.44 17.32
C ILE A 25 -0.61 41.69 16.55
N PRO A 26 0.39 42.37 17.16
CA PRO A 26 1.63 42.73 16.46
C PRO A 26 2.42 41.54 15.94
N GLU A 27 2.39 40.41 16.64
CA GLU A 27 3.11 39.16 16.32
C GLU A 27 2.75 38.60 14.93
N LEU A 28 1.53 38.86 14.45
CA LEU A 28 1.13 38.48 13.10
C LEU A 28 1.91 39.21 11.99
N ARG A 29 2.53 40.34 12.30
CA ARG A 29 3.36 41.13 11.38
C ARG A 29 4.85 40.95 11.62
N THR A 30 5.25 40.87 12.90
CA THR A 30 6.67 40.81 13.30
C THR A 30 7.22 39.40 13.25
N GLY A 31 6.36 38.37 13.30
CA GLY A 31 6.69 36.98 13.38
C GLY A 31 6.27 36.38 14.72
N ILE A 32 5.83 35.12 14.71
CA ILE A 32 5.41 34.34 15.87
C ILE A 32 6.56 33.43 16.25
N SER A 33 7.17 33.66 17.42
CA SER A 33 8.28 32.84 17.92
C SER A 33 7.86 31.86 19.00
N ASP A 34 6.71 32.07 19.66
CA ASP A 34 6.20 31.21 20.72
C ASP A 34 5.07 30.31 20.17
N PRO A 35 5.22 28.96 20.18
CA PRO A 35 4.16 28.03 19.77
C PRO A 35 2.87 28.17 20.61
N ASN A 36 2.93 28.67 21.86
CA ASN A 36 1.75 28.87 22.70
C ASN A 36 0.78 29.89 22.08
N PHE A 37 1.28 30.81 21.26
CA PHE A 37 0.48 31.77 20.52
C PHE A 37 -0.68 31.15 19.78
N PHE A 38 -0.47 29.96 19.13
CA PHE A 38 -1.50 29.27 18.36
C PHE A 38 -2.61 28.70 19.24
N THR A 39 -2.31 28.42 20.50
CA THR A 39 -3.30 27.98 21.49
C THR A 39 -4.08 29.13 22.07
N GLU A 40 -3.39 30.22 22.42
CA GLU A 40 -3.97 31.42 23.02
C GLU A 40 -4.89 32.18 22.06
N HIS A 41 -4.50 32.25 20.78
CA HIS A 41 -5.27 32.94 19.74
C HIS A 41 -6.11 32.00 18.85
N ARG A 42 -6.44 30.82 19.33
CA ARG A 42 -7.09 29.76 18.54
C ARG A 42 -8.38 30.22 17.85
N GLU A 43 -9.27 30.91 18.57
CA GLU A 43 -10.55 31.35 18.02
C GLU A 43 -10.36 32.41 16.93
N PHE A 44 -9.45 33.33 17.13
CA PHE A 44 -9.12 34.32 16.13
C PHE A 44 -8.47 33.70 14.88
N LEU A 45 -7.57 32.74 15.06
CA LEU A 45 -6.95 32.04 13.95
C LEU A 45 -7.97 31.20 13.14
N GLN A 46 -8.96 30.60 13.81
CA GLN A 46 -10.06 29.91 13.11
C GLN A 46 -10.91 30.90 12.28
N GLU A 47 -11.14 32.11 12.78
CA GLU A 47 -11.82 33.16 12.02
C GLU A 47 -10.96 33.63 10.85
N LEU A 48 -9.65 33.84 11.05
CA LEU A 48 -8.70 34.25 10.02
C LEU A 48 -8.57 33.24 8.89
N PHE A 49 -8.56 31.95 9.21
CA PHE A 49 -8.42 30.85 8.24
C PHE A 49 -9.77 30.29 7.76
N ARG A 50 -10.89 30.90 8.11
CA ARG A 50 -12.24 30.39 7.79
C ARG A 50 -12.45 30.08 6.31
N ASP A 51 -11.90 30.91 5.42
CA ASP A 51 -12.07 30.72 3.98
C ASP A 51 -11.21 29.58 3.43
N LEU A 52 -10.07 29.29 4.08
CA LEU A 52 -9.22 28.14 3.77
C LEU A 52 -9.73 26.85 4.42
N PHE A 53 -10.43 26.96 5.56
CA PHE A 53 -11.00 25.86 6.33
C PHE A 53 -12.51 26.08 6.57
N PRO A 54 -13.35 25.97 5.50
CA PRO A 54 -14.78 26.16 5.66
C PRO A 54 -15.35 25.18 6.70
N PRO A 55 -16.12 25.65 7.70
CA PRO A 55 -16.63 24.79 8.77
C PRO A 55 -17.41 23.56 8.30
N LEU A 56 -18.08 23.66 7.16
CA LEU A 56 -18.84 22.55 6.55
C LEU A 56 -17.95 21.45 5.97
N LEU A 57 -16.69 21.75 5.66
CA LEU A 57 -15.75 20.82 5.01
C LEU A 57 -14.71 20.24 5.96
N THR A 58 -14.59 20.73 7.19
CA THR A 58 -13.55 20.29 8.14
C THR A 58 -13.58 18.80 8.47
N LYS A 59 -14.76 18.16 8.36
CA LYS A 59 -14.94 16.73 8.57
C LYS A 59 -14.63 15.88 7.34
N ASN A 60 -14.55 16.49 6.15
CA ASN A 60 -14.34 15.79 4.89
C ASN A 60 -12.93 15.98 4.33
N GLU A 61 -12.39 17.19 4.46
CA GLU A 61 -11.07 17.53 3.95
C GLU A 61 -9.99 17.20 4.98
N ILE A 62 -8.85 16.72 4.49
CA ILE A 62 -7.66 16.47 5.32
C ILE A 62 -6.69 17.60 5.02
N LYS A 63 -6.72 18.63 5.87
CA LYS A 63 -5.92 19.85 5.69
C LYS A 63 -5.32 20.32 7.01
N ALA A 64 -4.18 21.01 6.92
CA ALA A 64 -3.60 21.76 8.02
C ALA A 64 -2.87 22.99 7.49
N THR A 65 -2.65 23.97 8.33
CA THR A 65 -1.60 24.97 8.12
C THR A 65 -0.36 24.51 8.85
N GLY A 66 0.80 24.79 8.28
CA GLY A 66 2.07 24.42 8.88
C GLY A 66 3.21 25.30 8.39
N PHE A 67 4.38 25.06 8.92
CA PHE A 67 5.61 25.64 8.41
C PHE A 67 6.30 24.62 7.51
N PRO A 68 6.68 24.98 6.29
CA PRO A 68 7.43 24.08 5.43
C PRO A 68 8.69 23.62 6.15
N PHE A 69 9.01 22.33 6.02
CA PHE A 69 10.21 21.68 6.59
C PHE A 69 10.27 21.58 8.12
N TYR A 70 9.18 21.98 8.81
CA TYR A 70 9.00 21.73 10.24
C TYR A 70 7.78 20.81 10.42
N ASN A 71 7.90 19.78 11.22
CA ASN A 71 6.79 18.90 11.57
C ASN A 71 5.81 19.57 12.55
N TYR A 72 5.56 20.84 12.34
CA TYR A 72 4.65 21.62 13.17
C TYR A 72 3.44 22.06 12.38
N PHE A 73 2.29 21.50 12.77
CA PHE A 73 0.99 21.81 12.17
C PHE A 73 0.15 22.59 13.16
N PHE A 74 -0.40 23.67 12.71
CA PHE A 74 -1.40 24.44 13.45
C PHE A 74 -2.68 24.53 12.62
N ASN A 75 -3.83 24.78 13.27
CA ASN A 75 -5.14 24.82 12.64
C ASN A 75 -5.47 23.61 11.72
N PRO A 76 -5.33 22.35 12.18
CA PRO A 76 -5.72 21.19 11.42
C PRO A 76 -7.26 21.09 11.29
N SER A 77 -7.76 20.55 10.15
CA SER A 77 -9.16 20.16 9.98
C SER A 77 -9.57 19.08 10.97
N ASP A 78 -10.88 18.96 11.26
CA ASP A 78 -11.38 17.96 12.21
C ASP A 78 -11.05 16.52 11.78
N ARG A 79 -11.07 16.28 10.46
CA ARG A 79 -10.67 14.97 9.91
C ARG A 79 -9.21 14.68 10.15
N PHE A 80 -8.32 15.65 9.93
CA PHE A 80 -6.88 15.46 10.16
C PHE A 80 -6.57 15.26 11.65
N LYS A 81 -7.21 16.03 12.54
CA LYS A 81 -7.11 15.81 14.00
C LYS A 81 -7.47 14.39 14.39
N LYS A 82 -8.58 13.87 13.84
CA LYS A 82 -9.01 12.51 14.13
C LYS A 82 -8.00 11.45 13.64
N ILE A 83 -7.41 11.65 12.46
CA ILE A 83 -6.35 10.77 11.94
C ILE A 83 -5.15 10.75 12.88
N LEU A 84 -4.66 11.91 13.31
CA LEU A 84 -3.53 11.99 14.24
C LEU A 84 -3.86 11.41 15.63
N GLN A 85 -5.08 11.61 16.13
CA GLN A 85 -5.52 11.02 17.40
C GLN A 85 -5.56 9.48 17.33
N ASN A 86 -5.98 8.91 16.20
CA ASN A 86 -6.01 7.47 16.01
C ASN A 86 -4.59 6.86 15.90
N ALA A 87 -3.60 7.63 15.45
CA ALA A 87 -2.20 7.21 15.39
C ALA A 87 -1.54 7.07 16.77
N GLY A 88 -2.13 7.68 17.81
CA GLY A 88 -1.61 7.65 19.19
C GLY A 88 -0.99 8.96 19.64
N GLN A 89 -0.85 9.12 20.96
CA GLN A 89 -0.32 10.36 21.55
C GLN A 89 1.19 10.57 21.31
N ASP A 90 1.93 9.48 21.21
CA ASP A 90 3.38 9.48 21.01
C ASP A 90 3.78 9.38 19.53
N PHE A 91 2.80 9.48 18.61
CA PHE A 91 3.07 9.41 17.19
C PHE A 91 3.71 10.70 16.68
N ASP A 92 4.92 10.56 16.12
CA ASP A 92 5.65 11.64 15.50
C ASP A 92 5.50 11.56 13.98
N LEU A 93 5.08 12.65 13.35
CA LEU A 93 4.80 12.70 11.93
C LEU A 93 6.10 12.98 11.16
N PHE A 94 6.52 12.06 10.32
CA PHE A 94 7.69 12.22 9.45
C PHE A 94 7.39 11.81 8.01
N ILE A 95 8.09 12.42 7.06
CA ILE A 95 7.95 12.09 5.64
C ILE A 95 8.76 10.83 5.35
N ASN A 96 8.07 9.81 4.84
CA ASN A 96 8.69 8.52 4.56
C ASN A 96 9.75 8.64 3.45
N GLY A 97 10.94 8.07 3.71
CA GLY A 97 12.03 7.98 2.75
C GLY A 97 12.76 9.28 2.46
N MET A 98 12.58 10.34 3.28
CA MET A 98 13.25 11.60 3.11
C MET A 98 14.37 11.79 4.16
N ASP A 99 15.59 11.96 3.69
CA ASP A 99 16.74 12.26 4.53
C ASP A 99 16.91 13.79 4.77
N PRO A 100 17.75 14.22 5.73
CA PRO A 100 17.98 15.62 6.03
C PRO A 100 18.52 16.44 4.84
N HIS A 101 19.37 15.84 3.99
CA HIS A 101 19.89 16.49 2.80
C HIS A 101 18.77 16.79 1.80
N GLN A 102 17.91 15.84 1.53
CA GLN A 102 16.75 16.02 0.65
C GLN A 102 15.82 17.14 1.14
N TYR A 103 15.56 17.22 2.45
CA TYR A 103 14.82 18.33 3.05
C TYR A 103 15.46 19.66 2.76
N TYR A 104 16.79 19.73 2.93
CA TYR A 104 17.55 20.95 2.69
C TYR A 104 17.49 21.39 1.23
N VAL A 105 17.78 20.49 0.31
CA VAL A 105 17.74 20.77 -1.14
C VAL A 105 16.36 21.21 -1.59
N ILE A 106 15.29 20.57 -1.10
CA ILE A 106 13.92 20.98 -1.44
C ILE A 106 13.62 22.39 -0.94
N SER A 107 14.11 22.76 0.26
CA SER A 107 13.99 24.14 0.77
C SER A 107 14.70 25.13 -0.15
N CYS A 108 15.91 24.80 -0.60
CA CYS A 108 16.65 25.60 -1.57
C CYS A 108 15.94 25.68 -2.93
N CYS A 109 15.35 24.59 -3.40
CA CYS A 109 14.55 24.57 -4.62
C CYS A 109 13.32 25.50 -4.56
N LEU A 110 12.69 25.64 -3.37
CA LEU A 110 11.64 26.64 -3.20
C LEU A 110 12.16 28.07 -3.39
N ILE A 111 13.35 28.36 -2.85
CA ILE A 111 14.00 29.69 -3.01
C ILE A 111 14.34 29.90 -4.49
N LEU A 112 14.92 28.90 -5.17
CA LEU A 112 15.23 28.99 -6.60
C LEU A 112 13.96 29.27 -7.42
N ARG A 113 12.86 28.60 -7.13
CA ARG A 113 11.60 28.77 -7.86
C ARG A 113 10.95 30.13 -7.57
N ASP A 114 10.82 30.50 -6.31
CA ASP A 114 9.95 31.62 -5.93
C ASP A 114 10.69 32.94 -5.81
N TYR A 115 11.97 32.92 -5.49
CA TYR A 115 12.81 34.14 -5.46
C TYR A 115 13.56 34.36 -6.78
N TYR A 116 14.32 33.35 -7.25
CA TYR A 116 15.09 33.44 -8.49
C TYR A 116 14.25 33.18 -9.76
N LYS A 117 12.98 32.78 -9.63
CA LYS A 117 12.05 32.48 -10.73
C LYS A 117 12.52 31.38 -11.69
N VAL A 118 13.31 30.45 -11.18
CA VAL A 118 13.79 29.28 -11.93
C VAL A 118 12.62 28.30 -12.14
N PRO A 119 12.32 27.87 -13.37
CA PRO A 119 11.21 26.95 -13.64
C PRO A 119 11.57 25.51 -13.24
N ILE A 120 11.55 25.25 -11.93
CA ILE A 120 11.84 23.91 -11.37
C ILE A 120 10.53 23.17 -11.11
N ASN A 121 10.40 21.99 -11.64
CA ASN A 121 9.36 21.05 -11.26
C ASN A 121 9.96 19.94 -10.37
N PHE A 122 9.81 20.07 -9.07
CA PHE A 122 10.24 19.09 -8.09
C PHE A 122 9.05 18.39 -7.43
N SER A 123 8.05 18.02 -8.24
CA SER A 123 6.88 17.28 -7.78
C SER A 123 7.26 15.85 -7.36
N MET A 124 8.01 15.74 -6.25
CA MET A 124 8.18 14.45 -5.55
C MET A 124 6.88 14.13 -4.80
N PRO A 125 6.38 12.90 -4.89
CA PRO A 125 5.25 12.49 -4.07
C PRO A 125 5.71 12.34 -2.62
N PHE A 126 5.52 13.36 -1.82
CA PHE A 126 5.75 13.29 -0.38
C PHE A 126 4.64 12.48 0.26
N ILE A 127 5.00 11.51 1.08
CA ILE A 127 4.09 10.56 1.71
C ILE A 127 4.35 10.55 3.21
N PHE A 128 3.28 10.73 3.98
CA PHE A 128 3.27 10.44 5.41
C PHE A 128 2.66 9.07 5.66
N ASP A 129 3.35 8.26 6.44
CA ASP A 129 2.88 6.98 6.90
C ASP A 129 2.29 7.14 8.30
N ILE A 130 0.97 7.03 8.42
CA ILE A 130 0.23 7.26 9.65
C ILE A 130 -0.53 5.98 10.02
N PRO A 131 -0.26 5.35 11.18
CA PRO A 131 -1.02 4.20 11.62
C PRO A 131 -2.45 4.62 12.00
N ASN A 132 -3.43 3.76 11.72
CA ASN A 132 -4.78 3.92 12.23
C ASN A 132 -4.91 3.29 13.63
N GLU A 133 -6.13 3.32 14.21
CA GLU A 133 -6.44 2.73 15.52
C GLU A 133 -6.19 1.21 15.61
N ASP A 134 -6.19 0.50 14.49
CA ASP A 134 -5.90 -0.94 14.39
C ASP A 134 -4.41 -1.22 14.09
N GLY A 135 -3.55 -0.19 14.04
CA GLY A 135 -2.14 -0.30 13.72
C GLY A 135 -1.82 -0.49 12.22
N ILE A 136 -2.82 -0.37 11.34
CA ILE A 136 -2.61 -0.44 9.90
C ILE A 136 -2.03 0.87 9.41
N ILE A 137 -0.91 0.81 8.70
CA ILE A 137 -0.29 1.99 8.09
C ILE A 137 -1.15 2.50 6.94
N GLN A 138 -1.56 3.75 7.05
CA GLN A 138 -2.19 4.52 5.99
C GLN A 138 -1.17 5.47 5.37
N HIS A 139 -1.21 5.59 4.05
CA HIS A 139 -0.28 6.41 3.28
C HIS A 139 -0.99 7.67 2.82
N PHE A 140 -0.55 8.83 3.32
CA PHE A 140 -1.11 10.11 2.94
C PHE A 140 -0.13 10.89 2.06
N ARG A 141 -0.50 11.10 0.79
CA ARG A 141 0.19 12.04 -0.07
C ARG A 141 -0.21 13.46 0.30
N PHE A 142 0.73 14.40 0.32
CA PHE A 142 0.41 15.77 0.60
C PHE A 142 0.91 16.74 -0.47
N LEU A 143 0.22 17.86 -0.56
CA LEU A 143 0.56 19.00 -1.41
C LEU A 143 0.71 20.23 -0.52
N ASN A 144 1.82 20.94 -0.71
CA ASN A 144 2.08 22.22 -0.07
C ASN A 144 1.72 23.37 -1.02
N ASN A 145 0.82 24.24 -0.59
CA ASN A 145 0.64 25.55 -1.20
C ASN A 145 1.37 26.59 -0.33
N ILE A 146 2.36 27.23 -0.90
CA ILE A 146 3.20 28.25 -0.26
C ILE A 146 2.91 29.68 -0.72
N ASP A 147 1.78 29.92 -1.39
CA ASP A 147 1.38 31.25 -1.86
C ASP A 147 1.21 32.27 -0.70
N PHE A 148 1.13 31.76 0.54
CA PHE A 148 1.03 32.57 1.77
C PHE A 148 2.37 32.76 2.45
N MET A 149 3.48 32.50 1.76
CA MET A 149 4.83 32.67 2.28
C MET A 149 5.57 33.78 1.56
N GLU A 150 6.40 34.49 2.31
CA GLU A 150 7.35 35.45 1.80
C GLU A 150 8.77 34.91 2.03
N ILE A 151 9.59 34.91 0.99
CA ILE A 151 10.98 34.44 1.04
C ILE A 151 11.88 35.67 0.96
N LYS A 152 12.76 35.86 1.96
CA LYS A 152 13.67 37.01 2.08
C LYS A 152 15.12 36.58 2.29
N PRO A 153 16.06 37.16 1.56
CA PRO A 153 17.48 36.97 1.83
C PRO A 153 17.86 37.65 3.13
N LEU A 154 18.73 37.03 3.92
CA LEU A 154 19.38 37.60 5.09
C LEU A 154 20.79 38.13 4.74
N GLY A 155 21.44 38.81 5.66
CA GLY A 155 22.70 39.48 5.38
C GLY A 155 23.89 38.60 5.00
N ASN A 156 23.78 37.29 5.29
CA ASN A 156 24.80 36.29 4.96
C ASN A 156 24.42 35.44 3.72
N HIS A 157 23.36 35.79 2.98
CA HIS A 157 23.02 35.06 1.76
C HIS A 157 24.05 35.28 0.67
N LYS A 158 24.19 34.30 -0.23
CA LYS A 158 24.98 34.43 -1.45
C LYS A 158 24.06 34.71 -2.63
N GLU A 159 24.40 35.71 -3.43
CA GLU A 159 23.74 35.96 -4.71
C GLU A 159 24.16 34.87 -5.70
N LEU A 160 23.19 34.25 -6.34
CA LEU A 160 23.42 33.21 -7.36
C LEU A 160 23.32 33.78 -8.75
N ASN A 161 24.28 33.45 -9.60
CA ASN A 161 24.22 33.73 -11.03
C ASN A 161 23.64 32.48 -11.81
N GLU A 162 23.41 32.65 -13.11
CA GLU A 162 22.86 31.55 -13.95
C GLU A 162 23.75 30.30 -13.98
N SER A 163 25.10 30.45 -13.89
CA SER A 163 26.04 29.36 -13.83
C SER A 163 25.93 28.59 -12.53
N ASP A 164 25.79 29.29 -11.40
CA ASP A 164 25.60 28.65 -10.08
C ASP A 164 24.30 27.86 -10.04
N ILE A 165 23.22 28.43 -10.57
CA ILE A 165 21.92 27.76 -10.64
C ILE A 165 22.00 26.51 -11.49
N LYS A 166 22.67 26.58 -12.66
CA LYS A 166 22.85 25.41 -13.52
C LYS A 166 23.65 24.32 -12.82
N GLU A 167 24.74 24.69 -12.15
CA GLU A 167 25.61 23.76 -11.41
C GLU A 167 24.81 23.03 -10.30
N LEU A 168 23.99 23.75 -9.54
CA LEU A 168 23.11 23.18 -8.51
C LEU A 168 22.10 22.19 -9.11
N LEU A 169 21.47 22.55 -10.22
CA LEU A 169 20.46 21.68 -10.87
C LEU A 169 21.05 20.40 -11.49
N GLU A 170 22.34 20.41 -11.84
CA GLU A 170 23.04 19.25 -12.38
C GLU A 170 23.64 18.35 -11.28
N ASN A 171 23.75 18.82 -10.03
CA ASN A 171 24.42 18.14 -8.92
C ASN A 171 23.52 18.08 -7.68
N TYR A 172 22.39 17.37 -7.80
CA TYR A 172 21.40 17.25 -6.72
C TYR A 172 21.97 16.62 -5.44
N ASP A 173 22.85 15.60 -5.57
CA ASP A 173 23.39 14.82 -4.45
C ASP A 173 24.67 15.47 -3.83
N ASP A 174 25.14 16.61 -4.32
CA ASP A 174 26.33 17.29 -3.80
C ASP A 174 25.97 18.21 -2.63
N GLU A 175 25.95 17.64 -1.42
CA GLU A 175 25.58 18.35 -0.19
C GLU A 175 26.49 19.57 0.07
N GLU A 176 27.80 19.47 -0.19
CA GLU A 176 28.75 20.55 0.05
C GLU A 176 28.47 21.74 -0.88
N LEU A 177 28.16 21.47 -2.15
CA LEU A 177 27.79 22.50 -3.12
C LEU A 177 26.53 23.24 -2.70
N TRP A 178 25.47 22.51 -2.28
CA TRP A 178 24.23 23.14 -1.85
C TRP A 178 24.43 24.01 -0.58
N LEU A 179 25.19 23.50 0.41
CA LEU A 179 25.52 24.27 1.63
C LEU A 179 26.41 25.47 1.33
N GLU A 180 27.29 25.35 0.34
CA GLU A 180 28.12 26.48 -0.09
C GLU A 180 27.29 27.61 -0.72
N LYS A 181 26.39 27.28 -1.63
CA LYS A 181 25.56 28.24 -2.37
C LYS A 181 24.43 28.81 -1.54
N PHE A 182 23.84 27.98 -0.67
CA PHE A 182 22.82 28.36 0.31
C PHE A 182 23.33 28.12 1.73
N PRO A 183 24.13 29.03 2.32
CA PRO A 183 24.58 28.83 3.69
C PRO A 183 23.40 28.71 4.67
N PRO A 184 23.51 27.87 5.72
CA PRO A 184 22.50 27.83 6.78
C PRO A 184 22.17 29.21 7.32
N GLU A 185 20.90 29.42 7.68
CA GLU A 185 20.39 30.70 8.20
C GLU A 185 20.62 31.92 7.28
N SER A 186 20.78 31.70 5.97
CA SER A 186 20.94 32.77 4.98
C SER A 186 19.63 33.25 4.35
N TRP A 187 18.52 32.56 4.64
CA TRP A 187 17.20 32.90 4.12
C TRP A 187 16.15 32.84 5.21
N GLU A 188 15.16 33.71 5.15
CA GLU A 188 14.04 33.77 6.04
C GLU A 188 12.76 33.46 5.23
N LEU A 189 11.98 32.48 5.70
CA LEU A 189 10.67 32.14 5.16
C LEU A 189 9.61 32.59 6.18
N LYS A 190 8.82 33.62 5.84
CA LYS A 190 7.73 34.13 6.68
C LYS A 190 6.37 33.69 6.15
N GLY A 191 5.44 33.43 7.06
CA GLY A 191 4.08 33.08 6.72
C GLY A 191 3.80 31.61 7.02
N PHE A 192 2.95 30.97 6.23
CA PHE A 192 2.55 29.57 6.42
C PHE A 192 2.32 28.87 5.09
N ALA A 193 2.41 27.56 5.10
CA ALA A 193 1.97 26.72 4.01
C ALA A 193 0.58 26.16 4.30
N LEU A 194 -0.28 26.10 3.29
CA LEU A 194 -1.50 25.32 3.33
C LEU A 194 -1.19 23.91 2.83
N ILE A 195 -1.37 22.95 3.70
CA ILE A 195 -1.04 21.55 3.44
C ILE A 195 -2.35 20.77 3.26
N THR A 196 -2.50 20.13 2.12
CA THR A 196 -3.66 19.27 1.81
C THR A 196 -3.20 17.83 1.63
N PHE A 197 -3.87 16.91 2.31
CA PHE A 197 -3.53 15.48 2.30
C PHE A 197 -4.56 14.68 1.53
N TYR A 198 -4.10 13.65 0.83
CA TYR A 198 -4.89 12.70 0.08
C TYR A 198 -4.54 11.29 0.54
N ASP A 199 -5.56 10.51 0.88
CA ASP A 199 -5.37 9.09 1.19
C ASP A 199 -4.98 8.33 -0.09
N ALA A 200 -3.75 7.90 -0.16
CA ALA A 200 -3.15 7.13 -1.25
C ALA A 200 -2.85 5.68 -0.84
N THR A 201 -3.43 5.20 0.28
CA THR A 201 -3.11 3.91 0.88
C THR A 201 -3.28 2.76 -0.10
N VAL A 202 -4.41 2.70 -0.80
CA VAL A 202 -4.69 1.61 -1.75
C VAL A 202 -3.73 1.65 -2.94
N GLU A 203 -3.46 2.84 -3.48
CA GLU A 203 -2.56 3.01 -4.64
C GLU A 203 -1.14 2.59 -4.32
N ILE A 204 -0.64 2.99 -3.16
CA ILE A 204 0.72 2.64 -2.69
C ILE A 204 0.79 1.15 -2.35
N ALA A 205 -0.21 0.61 -1.65
CA ALA A 205 -0.26 -0.81 -1.32
C ALA A 205 -0.28 -1.68 -2.59
N VAL A 206 -1.02 -1.29 -3.63
CA VAL A 206 -1.01 -1.98 -4.93
C VAL A 206 0.35 -1.86 -5.62
N SER A 207 0.99 -0.70 -5.56
CA SER A 207 2.35 -0.53 -6.10
C SER A 207 3.36 -1.43 -5.38
N ASN A 208 3.28 -1.52 -4.06
CA ASN A 208 4.12 -2.40 -3.25
C ASN A 208 3.85 -3.88 -3.59
N LEU A 209 2.56 -4.26 -3.76
CA LEU A 209 2.21 -5.60 -4.20
C LEU A 209 2.87 -5.96 -5.52
N LYS A 210 2.79 -5.09 -6.53
CA LYS A 210 3.45 -5.30 -7.83
C LYS A 210 4.95 -5.53 -7.68
N SER A 211 5.62 -4.68 -6.91
CA SER A 211 7.06 -4.77 -6.67
C SER A 211 7.45 -6.10 -6.01
N LYS A 212 6.69 -6.54 -5.00
CA LYS A 212 6.92 -7.80 -4.29
C LYS A 212 6.63 -9.03 -5.18
N LEU A 213 5.57 -8.97 -5.96
CA LEU A 213 5.21 -10.04 -6.89
C LEU A 213 6.22 -10.24 -8.04
N ILE A 214 7.11 -9.28 -8.31
CA ILE A 214 8.21 -9.44 -9.29
C ILE A 214 9.33 -10.31 -8.71
N ASN A 215 9.65 -10.19 -7.42
CA ASN A 215 10.81 -10.79 -6.75
C ASN A 215 10.42 -11.89 -5.74
N ILE A 216 9.50 -12.77 -6.10
CA ILE A 216 8.92 -13.77 -5.20
C ILE A 216 9.96 -14.79 -4.67
N GLU A 217 11.00 -15.11 -5.43
CA GLU A 217 11.86 -16.28 -5.16
C GLU A 217 12.87 -16.06 -4.01
N ASP A 218 13.14 -14.82 -3.59
CA ASP A 218 14.26 -14.52 -2.67
C ASP A 218 13.87 -14.01 -1.28
N ASP A 219 12.57 -13.86 -0.96
CA ASP A 219 12.15 -13.17 0.26
C ASP A 219 11.48 -14.10 1.30
N LYS A 220 12.22 -14.46 2.34
CA LYS A 220 11.71 -15.25 3.49
C LYS A 220 10.55 -14.57 4.25
N ASN A 221 10.37 -13.26 4.08
CA ASN A 221 9.33 -12.47 4.74
C ASN A 221 8.09 -12.20 3.84
N LEU A 222 8.12 -12.68 2.61
CA LEU A 222 7.13 -12.35 1.58
C LEU A 222 5.69 -12.59 2.02
N LYS A 223 5.42 -13.68 2.75
CA LYS A 223 4.08 -13.96 3.30
C LYS A 223 3.58 -12.83 4.20
N ASN A 224 4.40 -12.37 5.14
CA ASN A 224 4.03 -11.32 6.07
C ASN A 224 3.81 -9.98 5.33
N GLU A 225 4.65 -9.71 4.34
CA GLU A 225 4.55 -8.50 3.53
C GLU A 225 3.28 -8.49 2.67
N ILE A 226 2.96 -9.62 2.00
CA ILE A 226 1.70 -9.76 1.27
C ILE A 226 0.50 -9.58 2.21
N ASN A 227 0.51 -10.22 3.39
CA ASN A 227 -0.54 -10.04 4.38
C ASN A 227 -0.68 -8.57 4.79
N ASN A 228 0.41 -7.86 5.05
CA ASN A 228 0.38 -6.44 5.44
C ASN A 228 -0.14 -5.55 4.30
N ILE A 229 0.26 -5.82 3.06
CA ILE A 229 -0.26 -5.11 1.88
C ILE A 229 -1.77 -5.30 1.75
N PHE A 230 -2.25 -6.54 1.89
CA PHE A 230 -3.69 -6.81 1.84
C PHE A 230 -4.44 -6.19 3.02
N ARG A 231 -3.88 -6.22 4.24
CA ARG A 231 -4.43 -5.50 5.40
C ARG A 231 -4.60 -4.01 5.11
N SER A 232 -3.62 -3.37 4.46
CA SER A 232 -3.69 -1.97 4.07
C SER A 232 -4.75 -1.72 2.98
N ILE A 233 -4.87 -2.59 1.96
CA ILE A 233 -5.89 -2.46 0.91
C ILE A 233 -7.31 -2.64 1.48
N PHE A 234 -7.49 -3.65 2.33
CA PHE A 234 -8.80 -4.00 2.88
C PHE A 234 -9.16 -3.22 4.15
N MET A 235 -8.18 -2.61 4.81
CA MET A 235 -8.32 -1.94 6.12
C MET A 235 -8.83 -2.91 7.20
N ILE A 236 -8.26 -4.11 7.25
CA ILE A 236 -8.60 -5.18 8.19
C ILE A 236 -7.31 -5.76 8.75
N SER A 237 -7.08 -5.59 10.06
CA SER A 237 -5.80 -5.89 10.72
C SER A 237 -5.50 -7.38 10.87
N ASP A 238 -6.53 -8.23 10.98
CA ASP A 238 -6.37 -9.68 11.16
C ASP A 238 -6.49 -10.49 9.85
N LEU A 239 -6.46 -9.79 8.71
CA LEU A 239 -6.58 -10.42 7.39
C LEU A 239 -5.34 -11.27 7.09
N GLU A 240 -5.59 -12.50 6.62
CA GLU A 240 -4.57 -13.42 6.12
C GLU A 240 -4.89 -13.84 4.69
N VAL A 241 -3.84 -13.97 3.87
CA VAL A 241 -3.92 -14.36 2.46
C VAL A 241 -3.37 -15.75 2.28
N GLY A 242 -4.12 -16.60 1.61
CA GLY A 242 -3.74 -17.94 1.20
C GLY A 242 -3.90 -18.17 -0.29
N TYR A 243 -3.38 -19.29 -0.74
CA TYR A 243 -3.48 -19.72 -2.13
C TYR A 243 -3.66 -21.22 -2.22
N THR A 244 -4.60 -21.67 -3.06
CA THR A 244 -4.76 -23.07 -3.43
C THR A 244 -4.67 -23.22 -4.94
N ALA A 245 -3.76 -24.04 -5.43
CA ALA A 245 -3.64 -24.34 -6.85
C ALA A 245 -4.76 -25.29 -7.31
N VAL A 246 -5.09 -25.21 -8.60
CA VAL A 246 -6.04 -26.09 -9.26
C VAL A 246 -5.32 -26.86 -10.36
N ASN A 247 -5.39 -28.19 -10.31
CA ASN A 247 -4.90 -29.05 -11.39
C ASN A 247 -5.83 -28.93 -12.59
N ALA A 248 -5.29 -28.49 -13.72
CA ALA A 248 -6.06 -28.26 -14.94
C ALA A 248 -6.59 -29.55 -15.61
N ALA A 249 -6.05 -30.73 -15.27
CA ALA A 249 -6.43 -32.00 -15.90
C ALA A 249 -7.74 -32.57 -15.33
N ASP A 250 -7.94 -32.43 -14.02
CA ASP A 250 -9.05 -33.02 -13.29
C ASP A 250 -9.83 -32.05 -12.42
N ASN A 251 -9.43 -30.77 -12.41
CA ASN A 251 -9.98 -29.70 -11.57
C ASN A 251 -9.91 -29.99 -10.06
N THR A 252 -8.93 -30.76 -9.62
CA THR A 252 -8.68 -31.00 -8.19
C THR A 252 -7.85 -29.91 -7.57
N PHE A 253 -8.02 -29.71 -6.26
CA PHE A 253 -7.16 -28.81 -5.48
C PHE A 253 -5.85 -29.51 -5.16
N VAL A 254 -4.75 -28.84 -5.43
CA VAL A 254 -3.41 -29.38 -5.22
C VAL A 254 -2.52 -28.39 -4.49
N ARG A 255 -1.52 -28.92 -3.78
CA ARG A 255 -0.41 -28.10 -3.28
C ARG A 255 0.63 -27.94 -4.37
N THR A 256 1.24 -26.79 -4.40
CA THR A 256 2.37 -26.46 -5.29
C THR A 256 3.47 -25.80 -4.49
N PRO A 257 4.70 -25.65 -5.02
CA PRO A 257 5.76 -24.90 -4.36
C PRO A 257 5.38 -23.50 -3.92
N ILE A 258 4.38 -22.87 -4.54
CA ILE A 258 3.83 -21.56 -4.11
C ILE A 258 3.26 -21.63 -2.68
N ASN A 259 2.82 -22.79 -2.21
CA ASN A 259 2.29 -22.97 -0.86
C ASN A 259 3.36 -22.88 0.25
N TYR A 260 4.65 -22.86 -0.09
CA TYR A 260 5.70 -22.47 0.86
C TYR A 260 5.68 -20.97 1.15
N ILE A 261 5.12 -20.17 0.23
CA ILE A 261 5.01 -18.71 0.36
C ILE A 261 3.64 -18.34 0.94
N LEU A 262 2.56 -18.89 0.38
CA LEU A 262 1.19 -18.64 0.78
C LEU A 262 0.52 -19.96 1.18
N ASP A 263 0.17 -20.11 2.45
CA ASP A 263 -0.55 -21.30 2.92
C ASP A 263 -1.87 -21.46 2.20
N SER A 264 -2.32 -22.69 2.10
CA SER A 264 -3.71 -22.97 1.71
C SER A 264 -4.54 -23.17 2.97
N PHE A 265 -5.59 -22.40 3.15
CA PHE A 265 -6.57 -22.63 4.23
C PHE A 265 -7.56 -23.73 3.89
N MET A 266 -7.77 -24.01 2.60
CA MET A 266 -8.61 -25.13 2.17
C MET A 266 -7.92 -26.50 2.34
N LEU A 267 -6.58 -26.54 2.14
CA LEU A 267 -5.79 -27.77 2.17
C LEU A 267 -4.96 -27.97 3.45
N SER A 268 -5.15 -27.18 4.48
CA SER A 268 -4.47 -27.32 5.76
C SER A 268 -4.98 -28.56 6.54
N GLY A 269 -4.64 -29.72 6.07
CA GLY A 269 -4.97 -31.05 6.58
C GLY A 269 -4.27 -32.09 5.70
N SER A 270 -4.44 -33.38 5.94
CA SER A 270 -3.86 -34.39 5.05
C SER A 270 -4.45 -34.24 3.64
N ALA A 271 -3.58 -33.99 2.67
CA ALA A 271 -3.96 -33.71 1.27
C ALA A 271 -4.77 -34.83 0.60
N THR A 272 -4.81 -36.03 1.21
CA THR A 272 -5.50 -37.20 0.71
C THR A 272 -7.01 -37.21 0.96
N ASP A 273 -7.51 -36.41 1.93
CA ASP A 273 -8.92 -36.48 2.32
C ASP A 273 -9.84 -35.58 1.46
N PHE A 274 -9.26 -34.60 0.74
CA PHE A 274 -10.03 -33.60 0.00
C PHE A 274 -10.22 -33.88 -1.50
N ALA A 275 -9.40 -34.74 -2.08
CA ALA A 275 -9.47 -35.08 -3.51
C ALA A 275 -10.75 -35.84 -3.90
N SER A 276 -11.52 -36.35 -2.93
CA SER A 276 -12.69 -37.22 -3.19
C SER A 276 -14.06 -36.55 -2.94
N GLU A 277 -14.14 -35.31 -2.50
CA GLU A 277 -15.43 -34.69 -2.19
C GLU A 277 -16.05 -33.90 -3.35
N ILE A 278 -16.88 -34.62 -4.07
CA ILE A 278 -17.78 -34.17 -5.16
C ILE A 278 -18.77 -33.07 -4.71
N THR A 279 -18.93 -32.80 -3.44
CA THR A 279 -19.89 -31.81 -2.90
C THR A 279 -19.52 -30.37 -3.26
N TRP A 280 -18.25 -30.12 -3.61
CA TRP A 280 -17.79 -28.84 -4.15
C TRP A 280 -18.04 -28.65 -5.64
N GLU A 281 -18.40 -29.70 -6.39
CA GLU A 281 -18.67 -29.55 -7.83
C GLU A 281 -19.68 -28.45 -8.13
N LYS A 282 -20.73 -28.29 -7.34
CA LYS A 282 -21.71 -27.20 -7.55
C LYS A 282 -21.14 -25.83 -7.21
N GLY A 283 -20.44 -25.70 -6.08
CA GLY A 283 -19.80 -24.44 -5.67
C GLY A 283 -18.64 -24.07 -6.58
N PHE A 284 -17.79 -25.03 -6.90
CA PHE A 284 -16.65 -24.88 -7.80
C PHE A 284 -17.10 -24.59 -9.23
N ASN A 285 -18.08 -25.30 -9.78
CA ASN A 285 -18.65 -24.99 -11.09
C ASN A 285 -19.31 -23.61 -11.12
N THR A 286 -19.93 -23.15 -10.02
CA THR A 286 -20.45 -21.78 -9.90
C THR A 286 -19.31 -20.76 -9.88
N LEU A 287 -18.20 -21.05 -9.19
CA LEU A 287 -17.00 -20.23 -9.13
C LEU A 287 -16.32 -20.15 -10.50
N LEU A 288 -16.24 -21.29 -11.23
CA LEU A 288 -15.77 -21.38 -12.61
C LEU A 288 -16.66 -20.60 -13.59
N GLN A 289 -17.97 -20.75 -13.47
CA GLN A 289 -18.94 -20.14 -14.38
C GLN A 289 -19.11 -18.64 -14.12
N SER A 290 -19.12 -18.22 -12.84
CA SER A 290 -19.28 -16.83 -12.47
C SER A 290 -18.04 -15.99 -12.75
N ARG A 291 -16.85 -16.62 -12.75
CA ARG A 291 -15.53 -15.96 -12.86
C ARG A 291 -15.33 -14.82 -11.85
N LYS A 292 -16.13 -14.80 -10.78
CA LYS A 292 -16.14 -13.76 -9.76
C LYS A 292 -15.71 -14.36 -8.42
N TYR A 293 -15.29 -13.48 -7.52
CA TYR A 293 -15.01 -13.84 -6.13
C TYR A 293 -16.27 -14.33 -5.43
N PHE A 294 -16.08 -15.15 -4.43
CA PHE A 294 -17.10 -15.78 -3.62
C PHE A 294 -16.87 -15.42 -2.15
N THR A 295 -17.92 -15.08 -1.41
CA THR A 295 -17.77 -14.67 0.00
C THR A 295 -18.62 -15.52 0.91
N PHE A 296 -18.01 -15.97 1.99
CA PHE A 296 -18.70 -16.52 3.14
C PHE A 296 -18.47 -15.57 4.33
N SER A 297 -19.45 -14.73 4.59
CA SER A 297 -19.34 -13.69 5.63
C SER A 297 -19.57 -14.21 7.05
N ASP A 298 -20.15 -15.43 7.18
CA ASP A 298 -20.41 -16.10 8.45
C ASP A 298 -20.18 -17.61 8.30
N ILE A 299 -18.99 -18.07 8.68
CA ILE A 299 -18.60 -19.49 8.63
C ILE A 299 -19.34 -20.31 9.69
N ASP A 300 -19.73 -19.73 10.81
CA ASP A 300 -20.50 -20.42 11.85
C ASP A 300 -21.88 -20.87 11.29
N GLN A 301 -22.49 -20.01 10.46
CA GLN A 301 -23.75 -20.35 9.81
C GLN A 301 -23.56 -21.40 8.71
N ILE A 302 -22.52 -21.25 7.87
CA ILE A 302 -22.20 -22.21 6.81
C ILE A 302 -21.94 -23.61 7.38
N TYR A 303 -21.21 -23.71 8.49
CA TYR A 303 -20.97 -24.99 9.16
C TYR A 303 -22.24 -25.64 9.68
N LYS A 304 -23.20 -24.84 10.20
CA LYS A 304 -24.50 -25.35 10.63
C LYS A 304 -25.36 -25.86 9.45
N ASP A 305 -25.32 -25.13 8.32
CA ASP A 305 -26.11 -25.47 7.13
C ASP A 305 -25.53 -26.67 6.37
N PHE A 306 -24.20 -26.85 6.42
CA PHE A 306 -23.46 -27.89 5.72
C PHE A 306 -22.51 -28.67 6.64
N PRO A 307 -23.00 -29.36 7.68
CA PRO A 307 -22.16 -30.01 8.70
C PRO A 307 -21.34 -31.18 8.16
N GLN A 308 -21.73 -31.74 7.00
CA GLN A 308 -21.03 -32.83 6.32
C GLN A 308 -19.90 -32.33 5.39
N SER A 309 -19.78 -31.02 5.19
CA SER A 309 -18.70 -30.46 4.37
C SER A 309 -17.39 -30.47 5.15
N HIS A 310 -16.39 -31.21 4.68
CA HIS A 310 -15.06 -31.25 5.30
C HIS A 310 -14.40 -29.86 5.27
N ILE A 311 -14.53 -29.11 4.17
CA ILE A 311 -13.95 -27.76 4.05
C ILE A 311 -14.61 -26.79 5.02
N ALA A 312 -15.97 -26.79 5.10
CA ALA A 312 -16.66 -25.93 6.06
C ALA A 312 -16.25 -26.27 7.50
N SER A 313 -16.18 -27.57 7.83
CA SER A 313 -15.73 -28.06 9.12
C SER A 313 -14.28 -27.65 9.43
N HIS A 314 -13.39 -27.76 8.43
CA HIS A 314 -11.99 -27.43 8.58
C HIS A 314 -11.79 -25.91 8.82
N ILE A 315 -12.40 -25.06 7.97
CA ILE A 315 -12.36 -23.60 8.11
C ILE A 315 -12.92 -23.16 9.46
N TYR A 316 -14.07 -23.75 9.87
CA TYR A 316 -14.69 -23.48 11.17
C TYR A 316 -13.75 -23.84 12.34
N LYS A 317 -13.15 -25.05 12.31
CA LYS A 317 -12.20 -25.54 13.34
C LYS A 317 -10.93 -24.71 13.40
N SER A 318 -10.51 -24.08 12.30
CA SER A 318 -9.38 -23.15 12.24
C SER A 318 -9.68 -21.78 12.85
N GLY A 319 -10.92 -21.57 13.34
CA GLY A 319 -11.34 -20.31 13.99
C GLY A 319 -11.57 -19.16 13.01
N ILE A 320 -11.62 -19.44 11.71
CA ILE A 320 -11.92 -18.45 10.67
C ILE A 320 -13.40 -18.11 10.73
N LYS A 321 -13.73 -16.82 10.76
CA LYS A 321 -15.11 -16.32 10.82
C LYS A 321 -15.69 -15.97 9.46
N SER A 322 -14.85 -15.54 8.55
CA SER A 322 -15.26 -15.18 7.20
C SER A 322 -14.15 -15.41 6.20
N VAL A 323 -14.52 -15.63 4.93
CA VAL A 323 -13.55 -15.89 3.86
C VAL A 323 -14.05 -15.35 2.52
N ILE A 324 -13.09 -14.88 1.71
CA ILE A 324 -13.29 -14.58 0.29
C ILE A 324 -12.46 -15.59 -0.51
N PHE A 325 -13.08 -16.25 -1.47
CA PHE A 325 -12.41 -17.06 -2.48
C PHE A 325 -12.44 -16.32 -3.81
N ALA A 326 -11.26 -16.04 -4.38
CA ALA A 326 -11.13 -15.34 -5.65
C ALA A 326 -10.37 -16.22 -6.66
N PRO A 327 -11.04 -16.72 -7.71
CA PRO A 327 -10.42 -17.59 -8.69
C PRO A 327 -9.44 -16.79 -9.56
N ILE A 328 -8.25 -17.33 -9.75
CA ILE A 328 -7.25 -16.81 -10.69
C ILE A 328 -7.48 -17.50 -12.02
N ILE A 329 -8.02 -16.76 -12.99
CA ILE A 329 -8.41 -17.28 -14.29
C ILE A 329 -7.58 -16.62 -15.39
N LYS A 330 -6.95 -17.44 -16.23
CA LYS A 330 -6.28 -17.01 -17.45
C LYS A 330 -6.78 -17.83 -18.64
N GLU A 331 -7.21 -17.17 -19.72
CA GLU A 331 -7.65 -17.81 -20.97
C GLU A 331 -8.61 -19.02 -20.79
N ASN A 332 -9.58 -18.91 -19.94
CA ASN A 332 -10.55 -19.99 -19.64
C ASN A 332 -10.03 -21.11 -18.73
N ARG A 333 -8.81 -21.02 -18.21
CA ARG A 333 -8.23 -21.98 -17.27
C ARG A 333 -8.14 -21.36 -15.89
N ILE A 334 -8.51 -22.10 -14.85
CA ILE A 334 -8.25 -21.72 -13.47
C ILE A 334 -6.83 -22.16 -13.13
N LEU A 335 -6.02 -21.20 -12.68
CA LEU A 335 -4.67 -21.46 -12.18
C LEU A 335 -4.69 -21.78 -10.69
N GLY A 336 -5.66 -21.21 -9.96
CA GLY A 336 -5.82 -21.42 -8.53
C GLY A 336 -6.85 -20.48 -7.94
N ILE A 337 -6.91 -20.45 -6.62
CA ILE A 337 -7.83 -19.63 -5.84
C ILE A 337 -7.03 -18.85 -4.80
N ILE A 338 -7.19 -17.52 -4.78
CA ILE A 338 -6.74 -16.71 -3.64
C ILE A 338 -7.78 -16.83 -2.54
N GLU A 339 -7.31 -17.06 -1.34
CA GLU A 339 -8.09 -17.19 -0.13
C GLU A 339 -7.80 -16.02 0.79
N ILE A 340 -8.80 -15.22 1.15
CA ILE A 340 -8.66 -14.13 2.09
C ILE A 340 -9.51 -14.45 3.30
N THR A 341 -8.91 -14.55 4.46
CA THR A 341 -9.57 -14.96 5.69
C THR A 341 -9.49 -13.89 6.76
N SER A 342 -10.51 -13.84 7.64
CA SER A 342 -10.49 -13.06 8.87
C SER A 342 -11.12 -13.89 10.01
N ARG A 343 -10.56 -13.74 11.21
CA ARG A 343 -11.07 -14.36 12.44
C ARG A 343 -11.97 -13.43 13.26
N GLN A 344 -11.98 -12.13 12.93
CA GLN A 344 -12.70 -11.10 13.70
C GLN A 344 -13.75 -10.36 12.87
N LYS A 345 -13.45 -10.04 11.63
CA LYS A 345 -14.31 -9.19 10.77
C LYS A 345 -15.10 -10.03 9.77
N ALA A 346 -16.30 -9.59 9.45
CA ALA A 346 -17.09 -10.20 8.38
C ALA A 346 -16.64 -9.68 7.01
N LEU A 347 -16.16 -10.57 6.16
CA LEU A 347 -15.79 -10.29 4.78
C LEU A 347 -17.02 -10.50 3.89
N ASN A 348 -17.65 -9.41 3.50
CA ASN A 348 -18.84 -9.43 2.63
C ASN A 348 -18.48 -9.11 1.17
N SER A 349 -19.47 -9.18 0.27
CA SER A 349 -19.27 -8.92 -1.16
C SER A 349 -18.85 -7.48 -1.49
N ILE A 350 -19.23 -6.51 -0.65
CA ILE A 350 -18.80 -5.11 -0.84
C ILE A 350 -17.31 -4.97 -0.57
N ILE A 351 -16.83 -5.59 0.51
CA ILE A 351 -15.40 -5.64 0.86
C ILE A 351 -14.65 -6.42 -0.23
N ALA A 352 -15.19 -7.55 -0.67
CA ALA A 352 -14.59 -8.40 -1.68
C ALA A 352 -14.43 -7.71 -3.05
N ASN A 353 -15.21 -6.67 -3.34
CA ASN A 353 -15.07 -5.90 -4.59
C ASN A 353 -13.68 -5.25 -4.73
N LYS A 354 -12.97 -5.02 -3.64
CA LYS A 354 -11.57 -4.55 -3.67
C LYS A 354 -10.62 -5.54 -4.37
N MET A 355 -11.02 -6.82 -4.48
CA MET A 355 -10.25 -7.80 -5.26
C MET A 355 -10.07 -7.39 -6.72
N GLU A 356 -11.04 -6.66 -7.32
CA GLU A 356 -10.92 -6.20 -8.70
C GLU A 356 -9.68 -5.33 -8.94
N ILE A 357 -9.19 -4.65 -7.90
CA ILE A 357 -8.00 -3.80 -7.97
C ILE A 357 -6.71 -4.63 -8.04
N VAL A 358 -6.65 -5.76 -7.33
CA VAL A 358 -5.44 -6.58 -7.18
C VAL A 358 -5.39 -7.77 -8.12
N MET A 359 -6.55 -8.29 -8.55
CA MET A 359 -6.66 -9.49 -9.39
C MET A 359 -5.82 -9.46 -10.66
N PRO A 360 -5.75 -8.36 -11.44
CA PRO A 360 -4.92 -8.34 -12.65
C PRO A 360 -3.45 -8.68 -12.37
N TYR A 361 -2.89 -8.17 -11.27
CA TYR A 361 -1.49 -8.40 -10.90
C TYR A 361 -1.26 -9.81 -10.36
N LEU A 362 -2.24 -10.35 -9.63
CA LEU A 362 -2.19 -11.73 -9.15
C LEU A 362 -2.27 -12.72 -10.30
N VAL A 363 -3.16 -12.49 -11.27
CA VAL A 363 -3.30 -13.35 -12.47
C VAL A 363 -1.99 -13.41 -13.24
N ASP A 364 -1.39 -12.27 -13.57
CA ASP A 364 -0.13 -12.21 -14.33
C ASP A 364 1.03 -12.85 -13.57
N THR A 365 1.06 -12.69 -12.25
CA THR A 365 2.09 -13.30 -11.41
C THR A 365 1.93 -14.82 -11.32
N MET A 366 0.72 -15.31 -11.06
CA MET A 366 0.48 -16.74 -10.95
C MET A 366 0.68 -17.45 -12.28
N GLU A 367 0.36 -16.81 -13.41
CA GLU A 367 0.68 -17.33 -14.74
C GLU A 367 2.21 -17.48 -14.91
N ARG A 368 2.98 -16.44 -14.55
CA ARG A 368 4.45 -16.49 -14.64
C ARG A 368 5.03 -17.58 -13.76
N LEU A 369 4.57 -17.71 -12.52
CA LEU A 369 5.00 -18.77 -11.60
C LEU A 369 4.63 -20.17 -12.12
N TYR A 370 3.44 -20.31 -12.66
CA TYR A 370 2.99 -21.57 -13.27
C TYR A 370 3.87 -21.94 -14.47
N VAL A 371 4.13 -21.03 -15.39
CA VAL A 371 4.99 -21.28 -16.56
C VAL A 371 6.43 -21.56 -16.13
N GLY A 372 6.93 -20.86 -15.11
CA GLY A 372 8.24 -21.14 -14.53
C GLY A 372 8.34 -22.54 -13.92
N LEU A 373 7.33 -22.95 -13.16
CA LEU A 373 7.24 -24.31 -12.60
C LEU A 373 7.19 -25.38 -13.70
N GLU A 374 6.34 -25.20 -14.72
CA GLU A 374 6.27 -26.11 -15.85
C GLU A 374 7.63 -26.23 -16.55
N THR A 375 8.34 -25.14 -16.72
CA THR A 375 9.68 -25.12 -17.35
C THR A 375 10.69 -25.90 -16.49
N LYS A 376 10.67 -25.71 -15.16
CA LYS A 376 11.53 -26.44 -14.22
C LYS A 376 11.22 -27.95 -14.26
N ILE A 377 9.94 -28.34 -14.25
CA ILE A 377 9.50 -29.73 -14.35
C ILE A 377 10.03 -30.36 -15.65
N GLN A 378 9.81 -29.71 -16.78
CA GLN A 378 10.29 -30.20 -18.09
C GLN A 378 11.81 -30.32 -18.13
N ALA A 379 12.54 -29.37 -17.57
CA ALA A 379 14.00 -29.42 -17.50
C ALA A 379 14.48 -30.63 -16.66
N ILE A 380 13.84 -30.90 -15.52
CA ILE A 380 14.15 -32.07 -14.68
C ILE A 380 13.87 -33.37 -15.46
N ILE A 381 12.70 -33.48 -16.09
CA ILE A 381 12.32 -34.66 -16.88
C ILE A 381 13.34 -34.90 -18.00
N GLN A 382 13.74 -33.86 -18.75
CA GLN A 382 14.71 -33.97 -19.82
C GLN A 382 16.14 -34.32 -19.34
N ARG A 383 16.52 -33.81 -18.17
CA ARG A 383 17.85 -34.06 -17.61
C ARG A 383 17.99 -35.47 -17.07
N GLU A 384 16.98 -35.95 -16.35
CA GLU A 384 17.05 -37.21 -15.61
C GLU A 384 16.55 -38.42 -16.42
N TYR A 385 15.70 -38.17 -17.45
CA TYR A 385 15.05 -39.25 -18.20
C TYR A 385 15.20 -39.06 -19.71
N THR A 386 15.82 -40.01 -20.37
CA THR A 386 16.24 -39.85 -21.80
C THR A 386 15.14 -40.15 -22.83
N ALA A 387 14.15 -40.96 -22.51
CA ALA A 387 13.02 -41.26 -23.41
C ALA A 387 11.79 -41.68 -22.61
N ILE A 388 10.72 -40.89 -22.65
CA ILE A 388 9.47 -41.15 -21.95
C ILE A 388 8.34 -41.30 -22.95
N HIS A 389 7.60 -42.43 -22.84
CA HIS A 389 6.38 -42.59 -23.62
C HIS A 389 5.28 -41.65 -23.07
N PRO A 390 4.48 -40.98 -23.93
CA PRO A 390 3.44 -40.04 -23.49
C PRO A 390 2.46 -40.61 -22.44
N SER A 391 2.12 -41.89 -22.51
CA SER A 391 1.19 -42.51 -21.57
C SER A 391 1.67 -42.60 -20.13
N VAL A 392 2.97 -42.47 -19.89
CA VAL A 392 3.56 -42.56 -18.55
C VAL A 392 4.18 -41.20 -18.08
N HIS A 393 4.10 -40.20 -18.93
CA HIS A 393 4.65 -38.85 -18.66
C HIS A 393 4.15 -38.26 -17.35
N TRP A 394 2.90 -38.51 -16.96
CA TRP A 394 2.28 -38.05 -15.73
C TRP A 394 3.05 -38.50 -14.49
N LYS A 395 3.60 -39.69 -14.46
CA LYS A 395 4.31 -40.25 -13.31
C LYS A 395 5.72 -39.62 -13.14
N PHE A 396 6.37 -39.29 -14.24
CA PHE A 396 7.64 -38.58 -14.24
C PHE A 396 7.46 -37.11 -13.82
N ARG A 397 6.31 -36.53 -14.19
CA ARG A 397 5.90 -35.22 -13.74
C ARG A 397 5.70 -35.19 -12.23
N GLU A 398 4.95 -36.13 -11.67
CA GLU A 398 4.72 -36.26 -10.21
C GLU A 398 6.06 -36.36 -9.45
N GLU A 399 7.02 -37.15 -9.96
CA GLU A 399 8.33 -37.27 -9.35
C GLU A 399 9.17 -35.99 -9.47
N ALA A 400 9.08 -35.29 -10.59
CA ALA A 400 9.76 -34.02 -10.77
C ALA A 400 9.16 -32.90 -9.86
N GLU A 401 7.84 -32.86 -9.70
CA GLU A 401 7.16 -31.97 -8.77
C GLU A 401 7.60 -32.26 -7.32
N ARG A 402 7.62 -33.51 -6.93
CA ARG A 402 8.11 -33.93 -5.62
C ARG A 402 9.56 -33.56 -5.39
N HIS A 403 10.42 -33.71 -6.42
CA HIS A 403 11.82 -33.32 -6.32
C HIS A 403 11.99 -31.82 -6.11
N ILE A 404 11.20 -30.97 -6.76
CA ILE A 404 11.20 -29.52 -6.57
C ILE A 404 10.75 -29.19 -5.13
N GLU A 405 9.74 -29.86 -4.61
CA GLU A 405 9.25 -29.66 -3.23
C GLU A 405 10.32 -29.96 -2.17
N PHE A 406 11.14 -30.99 -2.37
CA PHE A 406 12.17 -31.39 -1.41
C PHE A 406 13.52 -30.69 -1.59
N TYR A 407 13.80 -30.07 -2.72
CA TYR A 407 15.08 -29.42 -2.99
C TYR A 407 15.28 -28.11 -2.19
N ASP A 408 14.19 -27.46 -1.76
CA ASP A 408 14.22 -26.28 -0.89
C ASP A 408 14.38 -26.63 0.62
N VAL A 409 14.30 -27.92 0.97
CA VAL A 409 14.55 -28.39 2.35
C VAL A 409 15.89 -29.14 2.31
N GLU A 410 16.93 -28.63 2.91
CA GLU A 410 18.34 -29.03 3.00
C GLU A 410 18.72 -30.54 3.00
N SER A 411 17.88 -31.41 2.49
CA SER A 411 18.16 -32.84 2.35
C SER A 411 17.73 -33.32 0.97
N ALA A 412 18.72 -33.42 0.08
CA ALA A 412 18.55 -34.09 -1.22
C ALA A 412 17.93 -35.47 -1.03
N SER A 413 16.62 -35.58 -1.17
CA SER A 413 15.98 -36.90 -1.28
C SER A 413 16.38 -37.49 -2.64
N PRO A 414 17.01 -38.67 -2.68
CA PRO A 414 17.34 -39.30 -3.97
C PRO A 414 16.05 -39.56 -4.75
N TYR A 415 16.12 -39.38 -6.08
CA TYR A 415 15.02 -39.77 -6.96
C TYR A 415 14.56 -41.19 -6.61
N GLN A 416 13.28 -41.36 -6.37
CA GLN A 416 12.75 -42.69 -6.15
C GLN A 416 12.66 -43.42 -7.49
N ASN A 417 12.98 -44.72 -7.48
CA ASN A 417 12.78 -45.58 -8.68
C ASN A 417 11.31 -45.57 -9.06
N ILE A 418 10.98 -45.10 -10.24
CA ILE A 418 9.63 -45.13 -10.77
C ILE A 418 9.27 -46.56 -11.11
N ASN A 419 8.47 -47.19 -10.27
CA ASN A 419 7.96 -48.53 -10.50
C ASN A 419 6.56 -48.47 -11.10
N PHE A 420 6.37 -49.16 -12.18
CA PHE A 420 5.06 -49.37 -12.82
C PHE A 420 4.51 -50.74 -12.41
N GLU A 421 3.48 -50.77 -11.57
CA GLU A 421 2.72 -51.98 -11.27
C GLU A 421 1.75 -52.22 -12.42
N ASN A 422 1.73 -53.46 -12.97
CA ASN A 422 0.83 -53.93 -14.04
C ASN A 422 1.08 -53.35 -15.45
N LEU A 423 2.34 -53.32 -15.92
CA LEU A 423 2.61 -53.17 -17.34
C LEU A 423 2.29 -54.49 -18.06
N THR A 424 1.20 -54.53 -18.82
CA THR A 424 1.00 -55.58 -19.84
C THR A 424 1.83 -55.22 -21.06
N PRO A 425 2.78 -56.09 -21.51
CA PRO A 425 3.46 -55.87 -22.77
C PRO A 425 2.44 -55.87 -23.92
N LEU A 426 2.52 -54.90 -24.79
CA LEU A 426 1.79 -54.87 -26.07
C LEU A 426 2.38 -55.89 -27.01
#